data_394197bf40f07c81ad1327880437224f
#
_entry.id   394197bf40f07c81ad1327880437224f
#
_cell.length_a   1.000
_cell.length_b   1.000
_cell.length_c   1.000
_cell.angle_alpha   90.00
_cell.angle_beta   90.00
_cell.angle_gamma   90.00
#
_symmetry.space_group_name_H-M   'P 1'
#
loop_
_entity.id
_entity.type
_entity.pdbx_description
1 polymer ?
#
loop_
_entity_poly.entity_id
_entity_poly.type
_entity_poly.pdbx_seq_one_letter_code
_entity_poly.pdbx_strand_id
1 'polypeptide(L)'
;VSFMSPRQRAFEKKMRHLFDELDHYLEDKFKDLYPLHPNRLPRGKAARVSYDGLFSTGTKFTLGIGSEYGRGYLVDVEVSTLAKIDKSMRDAIDTAAYEFLKEHLAIHFPTRDLDVVKDGSVYKIIGDFSLSG
;
A
#
# COMPACT_ATOMS: atom_id res chain seq x y z
N VAL A 1 -1.49 -18.75 17.51
CA VAL A 1 -1.31 -17.78 18.60
C VAL A 1 -0.54 -16.57 18.07
N SER A 2 -1.10 -15.40 18.26
CA SER A 2 -0.42 -14.15 17.88
C SER A 2 0.41 -13.65 19.05
N PHE A 3 1.68 -13.31 18.77
CA PHE A 3 2.56 -12.69 19.76
C PHE A 3 2.55 -11.16 19.66
N MET A 4 1.72 -10.61 18.77
CA MET A 4 1.60 -9.16 18.63
C MET A 4 0.92 -8.54 19.86
N SER A 5 1.46 -7.41 20.34
CA SER A 5 0.80 -6.63 21.38
C SER A 5 -0.50 -6.00 20.84
N PRO A 6 -1.42 -5.59 21.73
CA PRO A 6 -2.62 -4.86 21.28
C PRO A 6 -2.31 -3.59 20.48
N ARG A 7 -1.26 -2.86 20.85
CA ARG A 7 -0.84 -1.66 20.11
C ARG A 7 -0.31 -1.98 18.72
N GLN A 8 0.46 -3.06 18.60
CA GLN A 8 0.97 -3.52 17.33
C GLN A 8 -0.18 -3.96 16.42
N ARG A 9 -1.15 -4.70 16.97
CA ARG A 9 -2.34 -5.10 16.21
C ARG A 9 -3.16 -3.90 15.74
N ALA A 10 -3.31 -2.90 16.61
CA ALA A 10 -4.03 -1.67 16.25
C ALA A 10 -3.33 -0.92 15.13
N PHE A 11 -2.00 -0.82 15.19
CA PHE A 11 -1.20 -0.19 14.14
C PHE A 11 -1.33 -0.93 12.81
N GLU A 12 -1.18 -2.25 12.84
CA GLU A 12 -1.29 -3.10 11.65
C GLU A 12 -2.68 -3.00 11.03
N LYS A 13 -3.72 -2.96 11.86
CA LYS A 13 -5.10 -2.83 11.41
C LYS A 13 -5.34 -1.49 10.73
N LYS A 14 -4.83 -0.40 11.30
CA LYS A 14 -4.93 0.93 10.70
C LYS A 14 -4.18 0.99 9.38
N MET A 15 -3.00 0.39 9.31
CA MET A 15 -2.21 0.34 8.08
C MET A 15 -2.96 -0.46 7.02
N ARG A 16 -3.55 -1.60 7.36
CA ARG A 16 -4.35 -2.39 6.42
C ARG A 16 -5.56 -1.59 5.92
N HIS A 17 -6.23 -0.88 6.82
CA HIS A 17 -7.37 -0.04 6.45
C HIS A 17 -6.97 1.06 5.45
N LEU A 18 -5.83 1.71 5.69
CA LEU A 18 -5.28 2.71 4.77
C LEU A 18 -5.05 2.11 3.38
N PHE A 19 -4.48 0.91 3.30
CA PHE A 19 -4.20 0.26 2.02
C PHE A 19 -5.46 -0.30 1.36
N ASP A 20 -6.48 -0.67 2.13
CA ASP A 20 -7.79 -0.98 1.56
C ASP A 20 -8.40 0.24 0.87
N GLU A 21 -8.27 1.41 1.47
CA GLU A 21 -8.71 2.66 0.84
C GLU A 21 -7.90 2.97 -0.42
N LEU A 22 -6.60 2.70 -0.39
CA LEU A 22 -5.75 2.87 -1.57
C LEU A 22 -6.18 1.93 -2.70
N ASP A 23 -6.52 0.67 -2.38
CA ASP A 23 -7.04 -0.27 -3.37
C ASP A 23 -8.29 0.28 -4.06
N HIS A 24 -9.22 0.83 -3.29
CA HIS A 24 -10.44 1.44 -3.85
C HIS A 24 -10.12 2.67 -4.69
N TYR A 25 -9.21 3.52 -4.24
CA TYR A 25 -8.81 4.72 -4.97
C TYR A 25 -8.20 4.36 -6.32
N LEU A 26 -7.29 3.40 -6.37
CA LEU A 26 -6.66 2.97 -7.61
C LEU A 26 -7.66 2.28 -8.53
N GLU A 27 -8.58 1.50 -7.97
CA GLU A 27 -9.63 0.86 -8.74
C GLU A 27 -10.50 1.89 -9.45
N ASP A 28 -10.95 2.91 -8.72
CA ASP A 28 -11.79 3.98 -9.29
C ASP A 28 -11.06 4.75 -10.38
N LYS A 29 -9.76 4.97 -10.21
CA LYS A 29 -8.97 5.77 -11.14
C LYS A 29 -8.57 5.01 -12.40
N PHE A 30 -8.25 3.71 -12.28
CA PHE A 30 -7.60 2.94 -13.35
C PHE A 30 -8.36 1.67 -13.77
N LYS A 31 -9.54 1.41 -13.26
CA LYS A 31 -10.24 0.11 -13.44
C LYS A 31 -10.48 -0.30 -14.90
N ASP A 32 -10.65 0.69 -15.78
CA ASP A 32 -11.01 0.41 -17.18
C ASP A 32 -9.78 0.30 -18.10
N LEU A 33 -8.57 0.39 -17.55
CA LEU A 33 -7.35 0.38 -18.36
C LEU A 33 -6.90 -1.02 -18.73
N TYR A 34 -7.18 -2.03 -17.89
CA TYR A 34 -6.71 -3.39 -18.10
C TYR A 34 -7.82 -4.40 -17.81
N PRO A 35 -7.87 -5.51 -18.56
CA PRO A 35 -8.79 -6.60 -18.23
C PRO A 35 -8.34 -7.28 -16.94
N LEU A 36 -9.31 -7.60 -16.10
CA LEU A 36 -9.06 -8.34 -14.87
C LEU A 36 -8.54 -9.73 -15.18
N HIS A 37 -7.56 -10.21 -14.39
CA HIS A 37 -7.07 -11.59 -14.53
C HIS A 37 -8.23 -12.59 -14.41
N PRO A 38 -8.30 -13.65 -15.26
CA PRO A 38 -9.43 -14.59 -15.26
C PRO A 38 -9.69 -15.26 -13.92
N ASN A 39 -8.67 -15.46 -13.11
CA ASN A 39 -8.79 -16.11 -11.80
C ASN A 39 -9.00 -15.13 -10.65
N ARG A 40 -9.22 -13.85 -10.95
CA ARG A 40 -9.40 -12.80 -9.95
C ARG A 40 -10.86 -12.37 -9.90
N LEU A 41 -11.42 -12.29 -8.69
CA LEU A 41 -12.79 -11.81 -8.50
C LEU A 41 -12.87 -10.28 -8.74
N PRO A 42 -13.98 -9.79 -9.31
CA PRO A 42 -14.21 -8.35 -9.38
C PRO A 42 -14.27 -7.71 -7.99
N ARG A 43 -13.98 -6.41 -7.93
CA ARG A 43 -13.99 -5.66 -6.67
C ARG A 43 -15.34 -5.81 -5.96
N GLY A 44 -15.27 -6.12 -4.67
CA GLY A 44 -16.45 -6.26 -3.82
C GLY A 44 -16.99 -7.69 -3.71
N LYS A 45 -16.35 -8.66 -4.36
CA LYS A 45 -16.82 -10.05 -4.36
C LYS A 45 -16.10 -10.97 -3.39
N ALA A 46 -14.92 -10.56 -2.90
CA ALA A 46 -14.17 -11.33 -1.92
C ALA A 46 -14.43 -10.82 -0.51
N ALA A 47 -14.06 -11.62 0.50
CA ALA A 47 -14.20 -11.24 1.91
C ALA A 47 -13.29 -10.08 2.31
N ARG A 48 -12.17 -9.92 1.62
CA ARG A 48 -11.19 -8.85 1.88
C ARG A 48 -10.91 -8.06 0.61
N VAL A 49 -10.75 -6.74 0.75
CA VAL A 49 -10.46 -5.83 -0.35
C VAL A 49 -9.21 -6.26 -1.13
N SER A 50 -8.17 -6.70 -0.42
CA SER A 50 -6.91 -7.10 -1.06
C SER A 50 -7.02 -8.39 -1.89
N TYR A 51 -8.13 -9.11 -1.82
CA TYR A 51 -8.30 -10.39 -2.52
C TYR A 51 -9.13 -10.28 -3.80
N ASP A 52 -9.65 -9.11 -4.12
CA ASP A 52 -10.44 -8.90 -5.32
C ASP A 52 -10.06 -7.59 -6.04
N GLY A 53 -10.66 -7.37 -7.20
CA GLY A 53 -10.42 -6.18 -8.00
C GLY A 53 -9.10 -6.22 -8.77
N LEU A 54 -8.86 -5.17 -9.54
CA LEU A 54 -7.66 -5.06 -10.37
C LEU A 54 -6.41 -4.75 -9.55
N PHE A 55 -6.55 -4.03 -8.44
CA PHE A 55 -5.42 -3.57 -7.64
C PHE A 55 -5.40 -4.24 -6.27
N SER A 56 -4.20 -4.65 -5.85
CA SER A 56 -3.95 -5.15 -4.51
C SER A 56 -2.70 -4.46 -3.98
N THR A 57 -2.84 -3.73 -2.87
CA THR A 57 -1.74 -2.99 -2.28
C THR A 57 -1.44 -3.48 -0.87
N GLY A 58 -0.23 -3.25 -0.42
CA GLY A 58 0.19 -3.65 0.90
C GLY A 58 1.59 -3.16 1.22
N THR A 59 2.10 -3.61 2.35
CA THR A 59 3.42 -3.23 2.84
C THR A 59 4.25 -4.45 3.18
N LYS A 60 5.58 -4.28 3.08
CA LYS A 60 6.56 -5.27 3.54
C LYS A 60 7.60 -4.55 4.38
N PHE A 61 7.81 -5.00 5.61
CA PHE A 61 8.81 -4.42 6.48
C PHE A 61 10.21 -4.68 5.92
N THR A 62 11.09 -3.67 6.03
CA THR A 62 12.51 -3.80 5.69
C THR A 62 13.36 -3.10 6.73
N LEU A 63 14.53 -3.69 7.02
CA LEU A 63 15.54 -3.04 7.85
C LEU A 63 16.24 -1.90 7.13
N GLY A 64 16.16 -1.87 5.80
CA GLY A 64 16.73 -0.78 5.00
C GLY A 64 18.24 -0.77 4.96
N ILE A 65 18.88 -1.94 5.07
CA ILE A 65 20.33 -2.04 5.02
C ILE A 65 20.81 -1.52 3.65
N GLY A 66 21.73 -0.54 3.69
CA GLY A 66 22.21 0.12 2.48
C GLY A 66 21.35 1.27 1.98
N SER A 67 20.21 1.50 2.59
CA SER A 67 19.33 2.63 2.26
C SER A 67 19.65 3.84 3.14
N GLU A 68 19.63 5.04 2.56
CA GLU A 68 19.80 6.27 3.34
C GLU A 68 18.63 6.53 4.29
N TYR A 69 17.45 5.98 4.00
CA TYR A 69 16.26 6.14 4.84
C TYR A 69 16.13 5.11 5.94
N GLY A 70 16.94 4.04 5.90
CA GLY A 70 16.91 3.01 6.93
C GLY A 70 15.66 2.15 6.88
N ARG A 71 15.22 1.70 8.05
CA ARG A 71 14.06 0.80 8.18
C ARG A 71 12.76 1.49 7.81
N GLY A 72 11.80 0.70 7.38
CA GLY A 72 10.48 1.17 7.03
C GLY A 72 9.62 0.08 6.44
N TYR A 73 8.52 0.49 5.82
CA TYR A 73 7.60 -0.42 5.13
C TYR A 73 7.62 -0.11 3.64
N LEU A 74 8.06 -1.07 2.84
CA LEU A 74 8.01 -0.95 1.39
C LEU A 74 6.56 -0.99 0.93
N VAL A 75 6.19 -0.08 0.04
CA VAL A 75 4.86 -0.04 -0.56
C VAL A 75 4.84 -0.97 -1.77
N ASP A 76 3.89 -1.91 -1.76
CA ASP A 76 3.71 -2.87 -2.84
C ASP A 76 2.37 -2.60 -3.52
N VAL A 77 2.39 -2.47 -4.85
CA VAL A 77 1.19 -2.27 -5.66
C VAL A 77 1.18 -3.32 -6.76
N GLU A 78 0.24 -4.26 -6.65
CA GLU A 78 0.06 -5.31 -7.65
C GLU A 78 -1.14 -5.02 -8.53
N VAL A 79 -1.00 -5.28 -9.84
CA VAL A 79 -2.07 -5.15 -10.81
C VAL A 79 -2.42 -6.54 -11.31
N SER A 80 -3.65 -6.99 -11.04
CA SER A 80 -4.11 -8.36 -11.35
C SER A 80 -4.62 -8.44 -12.78
N THR A 81 -3.70 -8.42 -13.73
CA THR A 81 -4.01 -8.52 -15.17
C THR A 81 -2.95 -9.37 -15.87
N LEU A 82 -3.36 -10.02 -16.96
CA LEU A 82 -2.43 -10.69 -17.87
C LEU A 82 -1.89 -9.76 -18.95
N ALA A 83 -2.48 -8.58 -19.09
CA ALA A 83 -2.03 -7.58 -20.05
C ALA A 83 -0.67 -7.03 -19.64
N LYS A 84 0.14 -6.67 -20.62
CA LYS A 84 1.43 -6.01 -20.36
C LYS A 84 1.19 -4.55 -19.97
N ILE A 85 1.80 -4.14 -18.87
CA ILE A 85 1.74 -2.77 -18.40
C ILE A 85 3.04 -2.09 -18.82
N ASP A 86 2.95 -1.03 -19.62
CA ASP A 86 4.15 -0.30 -20.00
C ASP A 86 4.67 0.56 -18.85
N LYS A 87 5.93 0.98 -18.97
CA LYS A 87 6.61 1.72 -17.91
C LYS A 87 5.89 3.03 -17.56
N SER A 88 5.39 3.75 -18.56
CA SER A 88 4.75 5.04 -18.28
C SER A 88 3.45 4.88 -17.51
N MET A 89 2.67 3.85 -17.79
CA MET A 89 1.45 3.56 -17.04
C MET A 89 1.78 3.03 -15.65
N ARG A 90 2.80 2.18 -15.51
CA ARG A 90 3.26 1.71 -14.21
C ARG A 90 3.69 2.88 -13.33
N ASP A 91 4.44 3.83 -13.90
CA ASP A 91 4.86 5.04 -13.19
C ASP A 91 3.66 5.90 -12.78
N ALA A 92 2.64 6.00 -13.63
CA ALA A 92 1.41 6.74 -13.31
C ALA A 92 0.66 6.10 -12.14
N ILE A 93 0.55 4.77 -12.12
CA ILE A 93 -0.08 4.03 -11.03
C ILE A 93 0.69 4.23 -9.73
N ASP A 94 2.01 4.07 -9.76
CA ASP A 94 2.86 4.22 -8.59
C ASP A 94 2.83 5.66 -8.05
N THR A 95 2.81 6.65 -8.94
CA THR A 95 2.70 8.07 -8.54
C THR A 95 1.37 8.35 -7.88
N ALA A 96 0.27 7.82 -8.42
CA ALA A 96 -1.06 7.98 -7.81
C ALA A 96 -1.10 7.37 -6.42
N ALA A 97 -0.51 6.18 -6.24
CA ALA A 97 -0.41 5.54 -4.92
C ALA A 97 0.40 6.39 -3.95
N TYR A 98 1.54 6.92 -4.40
CA TYR A 98 2.40 7.78 -3.60
C TYR A 98 1.65 9.03 -3.13
N GLU A 99 0.98 9.73 -4.05
CA GLU A 99 0.25 10.96 -3.72
C GLU A 99 -0.89 10.70 -2.75
N PHE A 100 -1.61 9.59 -2.93
CA PHE A 100 -2.66 9.18 -2.00
C PHE A 100 -2.08 8.94 -0.60
N LEU A 101 -1.00 8.19 -0.50
CA LEU A 101 -0.37 7.88 0.80
C LEU A 101 0.19 9.14 1.45
N LYS A 102 0.77 10.05 0.68
CA LYS A 102 1.30 11.32 1.18
C LYS A 102 0.21 12.11 1.93
N GLU A 103 -0.99 12.14 1.36
CA GLU A 103 -2.12 12.85 1.95
C GLU A 103 -2.75 12.09 3.11
N HIS A 104 -2.93 10.77 2.97
CA HIS A 104 -3.77 9.99 3.89
C HIS A 104 -3.02 9.43 5.10
N LEU A 105 -1.68 9.35 5.06
CA LEU A 105 -0.91 8.91 6.24
C LEU A 105 -1.19 9.78 7.45
N ALA A 106 -1.20 11.09 7.27
CA ALA A 106 -1.47 12.02 8.37
C ALA A 106 -2.89 11.91 8.91
N ILE A 107 -3.84 11.56 8.03
CA ILE A 107 -5.24 11.38 8.43
C ILE A 107 -5.41 10.13 9.30
N HIS A 108 -4.76 9.03 8.91
CA HIS A 108 -4.87 7.74 9.62
C HIS A 108 -3.98 7.67 10.87
N PHE A 109 -2.86 8.39 10.84
CA PHE A 109 -1.87 8.37 11.93
C PHE A 109 -1.52 9.79 12.36
N PRO A 110 -2.52 10.54 12.90
CA PRO A 110 -2.31 11.97 13.21
C PRO A 110 -1.31 12.21 14.34
N THR A 111 -1.04 11.22 15.19
CA THR A 111 -0.13 11.33 16.32
C THR A 111 1.25 10.73 16.04
N ARG A 112 1.46 10.21 14.84
CA ARG A 112 2.75 9.63 14.43
C ARG A 112 3.34 10.47 13.31
N ASP A 113 4.66 10.61 13.31
CA ASP A 113 5.39 11.31 12.26
C ASP A 113 5.75 10.28 11.16
N LEU A 114 4.77 9.90 10.36
CA LEU A 114 4.96 8.97 9.25
C LEU A 114 4.95 9.74 7.94
N ASP A 115 5.79 9.30 7.01
CA ASP A 115 5.86 9.87 5.68
C ASP A 115 6.15 8.76 4.65
N VAL A 116 5.83 9.03 3.41
CA VAL A 116 6.18 8.15 2.29
C VAL A 116 7.23 8.85 1.44
N VAL A 117 8.31 8.13 1.13
CA VAL A 117 9.44 8.66 0.35
C VAL A 117 9.77 7.70 -0.78
N LYS A 118 10.38 8.23 -1.82
CA LYS A 118 10.94 7.40 -2.89
C LYS A 118 12.36 7.03 -2.50
N ASP A 119 12.62 5.74 -2.35
CA ASP A 119 13.91 5.18 -1.98
C ASP A 119 14.40 4.33 -3.15
N GLY A 120 15.22 4.93 -4.02
CA GLY A 120 15.62 4.30 -5.27
C GLY A 120 14.42 4.14 -6.20
N SER A 121 14.11 2.91 -6.58
CA SER A 121 13.00 2.59 -7.48
C SER A 121 11.70 2.21 -6.75
N VAL A 122 11.70 2.24 -5.42
CA VAL A 122 10.56 1.83 -4.61
C VAL A 122 10.07 2.98 -3.73
N TYR A 123 8.82 2.90 -3.28
CA TYR A 123 8.29 3.82 -2.28
C TYR A 123 8.32 3.13 -0.92
N LYS A 124 8.62 3.91 0.11
CA LYS A 124 8.80 3.40 1.47
C LYS A 124 8.12 4.34 2.46
N ILE A 125 7.39 3.76 3.41
CA ILE A 125 6.85 4.50 4.55
C ILE A 125 7.90 4.48 5.65
N ILE A 126 8.29 5.67 6.09
CA ILE A 126 9.31 5.87 7.14
C ILE A 126 8.72 6.71 8.27
N GLY A 127 9.41 6.77 9.38
CA GLY A 127 9.06 7.65 10.48
C GLY A 127 8.99 6.93 11.80
N ASP A 128 8.08 7.39 12.67
CA ASP A 128 7.93 6.85 14.02
C ASP A 128 7.05 5.62 14.05
N PHE A 129 7.68 4.47 14.20
CA PHE A 129 6.99 3.18 14.36
C PHE A 129 6.95 2.74 15.82
N SER A 130 7.28 3.63 16.75
CA SER A 130 7.25 3.35 18.18
C SER A 130 5.85 2.94 18.62
N LEU A 131 5.76 1.88 19.42
CA LEU A 131 4.51 1.40 19.99
C LEU A 131 4.29 1.93 21.40
N SER A 132 5.22 2.70 21.93
CA SER A 132 5.11 3.35 23.22
C SER A 132 4.56 4.78 23.06
N GLY A 133 3.68 5.15 23.90
CA GLY A 133 3.18 6.52 23.95
C GLY A 133 1.92 6.79 23.23
#